data_6bf2c0d3c020b351a8e9f697f43cdf58
#
_entry.id   6bf2c0d3c020b351a8e9f697f43cdf58
#
_cell.length_a   1.000
_cell.length_b   1.000
_cell.length_c   1.000
_cell.angle_alpha   90.00
_cell.angle_beta   90.00
_cell.angle_gamma   90.00
#
_symmetry.space_group_name_H-M   'P 1'
#
loop_
_entity.id
_entity.type
_entity.pdbx_description
1 polymer ?
#
loop_
_entity_poly.entity_id
_entity_poly.type
_entity_poly.pdbx_seq_one_letter_code
_entity_poly.pdbx_strand_id
1 'polypeptide(L)' 'MDNHIYMVYDDSSPESTRDADITHKRLLDNGFRVIHKDVGYTTSRYEYARVVVNS' A
#
# COMPACT_ATOMS: atom_id res chain seq x y z
N MET A 1 4.59 -12.05 -12.82
CA MET A 1 4.14 -10.68 -12.51
C MET A 1 3.31 -10.74 -11.23
N ASP A 2 3.74 -10.04 -10.22
CA ASP A 2 3.09 -10.12 -8.92
C ASP A 2 1.88 -9.22 -8.86
N ASN A 3 0.76 -9.77 -8.41
CA ASN A 3 -0.44 -9.01 -8.13
C ASN A 3 -0.56 -8.67 -6.64
N HIS A 4 0.56 -8.82 -5.94
CA HIS A 4 0.70 -8.50 -4.52
C HIS A 4 1.82 -7.48 -4.34
N ILE A 5 1.54 -6.44 -3.59
CA ILE A 5 2.54 -5.41 -3.27
C ILE A 5 2.42 -5.10 -1.79
N TYR A 6 3.57 -4.90 -1.15
CA TYR A 6 3.64 -4.44 0.23
C TYR A 6 4.20 -3.04 0.24
N MET A 7 3.61 -2.17 1.05
CA MET A 7 4.11 -0.83 1.27
C MET A 7 4.35 -0.64 2.75
N VAL A 8 5.58 -0.30 3.12
CA VAL A 8 5.98 -0.07 4.51
C VAL A 8 6.47 1.36 4.61
N TYR A 9 5.99 2.09 5.60
CA TYR A 9 6.45 3.45 5.81
C TYR A 9 6.52 3.77 7.30
N ASP A 10 7.31 4.80 7.63
CA ASP A 10 7.46 5.29 9.00
C ASP A 10 6.33 6.28 9.28
N ASP A 11 5.37 5.89 10.09
CA ASP A 11 4.20 6.71 10.37
C ASP A 11 4.49 7.84 11.36
N SER A 12 5.70 7.87 11.93
CA SER A 12 6.14 8.98 12.77
C SER A 12 6.79 10.10 11.95
N SER A 13 7.03 9.89 10.66
CA SER A 13 7.65 10.86 9.77
C SER A 13 6.58 11.46 8.85
N PRO A 14 6.38 12.79 8.88
CA PRO A 14 5.42 13.42 7.97
C PRO A 14 5.78 13.23 6.50
N GLU A 15 7.07 13.23 6.16
CA GLU A 15 7.51 13.03 4.78
C GLU A 15 7.21 11.61 4.31
N SER A 16 7.53 10.63 5.14
CA SER A 16 7.27 9.24 4.83
C SER A 16 5.79 8.98 4.68
N THR A 17 4.97 9.57 5.54
CA THR A 17 3.51 9.44 5.48
C THR A 17 2.96 10.05 4.18
N ARG A 18 3.49 11.19 3.77
CA ARG A 18 3.07 11.83 2.52
C ARG A 18 3.43 10.97 1.31
N ASP A 19 4.66 10.45 1.28
CA ASP A 19 5.10 9.59 0.18
C ASP A 19 4.26 8.31 0.13
N ALA A 20 3.93 7.77 1.29
CA ALA A 20 3.07 6.59 1.36
C ALA A 20 1.67 6.89 0.82
N ASP A 21 1.13 8.07 1.11
CA ASP A 21 -0.19 8.45 0.61
C ASP A 21 -0.19 8.55 -0.92
N ILE A 22 0.87 9.11 -1.49
CA ILE A 22 1.02 9.19 -2.95
C ILE A 22 1.08 7.79 -3.56
N THR A 23 1.89 6.93 -2.98
CA THR A 23 2.01 5.54 -3.44
C THR A 23 0.69 4.80 -3.32
N HIS A 24 -0.01 4.99 -2.19
CA HIS A 24 -1.31 4.38 -1.95
C HIS A 24 -2.30 4.75 -3.07
N LYS A 25 -2.39 6.03 -3.39
CA LYS A 25 -3.30 6.51 -4.43
C LYS A 25 -2.95 5.94 -5.79
N ARG A 26 -1.66 5.86 -6.11
CA ARG A 26 -1.21 5.26 -7.36
C ARG A 26 -1.60 3.80 -7.46
N LEU A 27 -1.43 3.06 -6.38
CA LEU A 27 -1.81 1.64 -6.37
C LEU A 27 -3.31 1.48 -6.57
N LEU A 28 -4.13 2.31 -5.93
CA LEU A 28 -5.58 2.25 -6.13
C LEU A 28 -5.95 2.57 -7.57
N ASP A 29 -5.27 3.55 -8.18
CA ASP A 29 -5.50 3.91 -9.58
C ASP A 29 -5.14 2.78 -10.53
N ASN A 30 -4.20 1.93 -10.13
CA ASN A 30 -3.79 0.77 -10.93
C ASN A 30 -4.59 -0.48 -10.61
N GLY A 31 -5.67 -0.36 -9.87
CA GLY A 31 -6.57 -1.47 -9.59
C GLY A 31 -6.23 -2.29 -8.35
N PHE A 32 -5.21 -1.89 -7.62
CA PHE A 32 -4.87 -2.56 -6.36
C PHE A 32 -5.86 -2.17 -5.26
N ARG A 33 -6.05 -3.08 -4.32
CA ARG A 33 -6.89 -2.83 -3.14
C ARG A 33 -6.16 -3.32 -1.90
N VAL A 34 -6.39 -2.65 -0.79
CA VAL A 34 -5.82 -3.04 0.49
C VAL A 34 -6.54 -4.31 0.96
N ILE A 35 -5.78 -5.36 1.22
CA ILE A 35 -6.31 -6.61 1.74
C ILE A 35 -5.88 -6.87 3.17
N HIS A 36 -4.84 -6.18 3.64
CA HIS A 36 -4.36 -6.32 5.00
C HIS A 36 -3.60 -5.07 5.40
N LYS A 37 -3.70 -4.71 6.68
CA LYS A 37 -2.99 -3.57 7.24
C LYS A 37 -2.45 -3.97 8.60
N ASP A 38 -1.14 -3.79 8.78
CA ASP A 38 -0.46 -3.98 10.05
C ASP A 38 0.05 -2.64 10.54
N VAL A 39 -0.23 -2.32 11.79
CA VAL A 39 0.28 -1.10 12.42
C VAL A 39 1.24 -1.52 13.51
N GLY A 40 2.51 -1.20 13.33
CA GLY A 40 3.53 -1.41 14.31
C GLY A 40 3.68 -0.20 15.23
N TYR A 41 4.79 -0.15 15.95
CA TYR A 41 5.05 0.91 16.91
C TYR A 41 5.26 2.27 16.20
N THR A 42 6.16 2.29 15.21
CA THR A 42 6.43 3.50 14.42
C THR A 42 6.31 3.25 12.93
N THR A 43 5.88 2.05 12.54
CA THR A 43 5.85 1.62 11.15
C THR A 43 4.47 1.11 10.82
N SER A 44 3.98 1.45 9.66
CA SER A 44 2.73 0.90 9.14
C SER A 44 3.02 0.13 7.87
N ARG A 45 2.36 -1.00 7.69
CA ARG A 45 2.52 -1.84 6.52
C ARG A 45 1.17 -2.14 5.94
N TYR A 46 1.05 -1.92 4.64
CA TYR A 46 -0.15 -2.24 3.88
C TYR A 46 0.17 -3.34 2.90
N GLU A 47 -0.72 -4.29 2.79
CA GLU A 47 -0.65 -5.31 1.75
C GLU A 47 -1.75 -5.02 0.74
N TYR A 48 -1.37 -5.00 -0.54
CA TYR A 48 -2.29 -4.73 -1.63
C TYR A 48 -2.34 -5.94 -2.56
N ALA A 49 -3.51 -6.18 -3.10
CA ALA A 49 -3.68 -7.18 -4.15
C ALA A 49 -4.46 -6.57 -5.29
N ARG A 50 -4.18 -7.06 -6.48
CA ARG A 50 -4.92 -6.69 -7.68
C ARG A 50 -5.57 -7.93 -8.25
N VAL A 51 -6.86 -7.82 -8.48
CA VAL A 51 -7.62 -8.90 -9.11
C VAL A 51 -7.49 -8.73 -10.62
N VAL A 52 -6.96 -9.77 -11.27
CA VAL A 52 -6.90 -9.81 -12.73
C VAL A 52 -8.16 -10.50 -13.20
N VAL A 53 -8.99 -9.76 -13.89
CA VAL A 53 -10.22 -10.32 -14.47
C VAL A 53 -9.90 -10.71 -15.89
N ASN A 54 -9.89 -12.01 -16.15
CA ASN A 54 -9.80 -12.52 -17.52
C ASN A 54 -11.22 -12.63 -18.06
N SER A 55 -11.53 -11.74 -18.94
CA SER A 55 -12.83 -11.80 -19.62
C SER A 55 -12.65 -12.30 -21.03
#